data_396cfe8d153cb3431c04c8dda65d936e
#
_entry.id   396cfe8d153cb3431c04c8dda65d936e
#
_cell.length_a   1.000
_cell.length_b   1.000
_cell.length_c   1.000
_cell.angle_alpha   90.00
_cell.angle_beta   90.00
_cell.angle_gamma   90.00
#
_symmetry.space_group_name_H-M   'P 1'
#
loop_
_entity.id
_entity.type
_entity.pdbx_description
1 polymer ?
#
loop_
_entity_poly.entity_id
_entity_poly.type
_entity_poly.pdbx_seq_one_letter_code
_entity_poly.pdbx_strand_id
1 'polypeptide(L)'
;MKDRLAHVVREAARALTRDLTARLATQGVSFGHWAFLRILWESDNLTQRELSEQAGVMEPTTAAALRAMEELGYIERRQLPENRKNVYVHLTPRGRALRAKLEPMAVAVNKAAVRGADPAEVAACRRVLLGILENLKA
;
A
#
# COMPACT_ATOMS: atom_id res chain seq x y z
N MET A 1 26.40 14.97 -7.70
CA MET A 1 25.31 14.38 -8.48
C MET A 1 24.05 14.24 -7.68
N LYS A 2 23.53 15.38 -7.28
CA LYS A 2 22.36 15.42 -6.43
C LYS A 2 21.06 15.15 -7.20
N ASP A 3 21.10 15.28 -8.49
CA ASP A 3 19.94 15.20 -9.37
C ASP A 3 19.88 13.96 -10.25
N ARG A 4 20.64 12.92 -9.91
CA ARG A 4 20.54 11.64 -10.61
C ARG A 4 19.10 11.13 -10.49
N LEU A 5 18.56 10.65 -11.62
CA LEU A 5 17.15 10.24 -11.68
C LEU A 5 16.73 9.30 -10.55
N ALA A 6 17.51 8.25 -10.31
CA ALA A 6 17.18 7.28 -9.26
C ALA A 6 17.10 7.94 -7.87
N HIS A 7 18.00 8.90 -7.61
CA HIS A 7 18.00 9.62 -6.35
C HIS A 7 16.73 10.49 -6.20
N VAL A 8 16.38 11.21 -7.27
CA VAL A 8 15.19 12.07 -7.27
C VAL A 8 13.91 11.23 -7.08
N VAL A 9 13.83 10.09 -7.77
CA VAL A 9 12.70 9.17 -7.63
C VAL A 9 12.58 8.69 -6.19
N ARG A 10 13.70 8.32 -5.58
CA ARG A 10 13.72 7.85 -4.19
C ARG A 10 13.26 8.94 -3.22
N GLU A 11 13.76 10.15 -3.39
CA GLU A 11 13.39 11.27 -2.53
C GLU A 11 11.91 11.65 -2.70
N ALA A 12 11.41 11.61 -3.93
CA ALA A 12 9.99 11.85 -4.21
C ALA A 12 9.12 10.79 -3.53
N ALA A 13 9.52 9.51 -3.63
CA ALA A 13 8.79 8.42 -3.00
C ALA A 13 8.78 8.57 -1.48
N ARG A 14 9.90 8.97 -0.87
CA ARG A 14 9.97 9.22 0.57
C ARG A 14 9.05 10.34 1.00
N ALA A 15 9.01 11.43 0.22
CA ALA A 15 8.16 12.58 0.52
C ALA A 15 6.67 12.18 0.46
N LEU A 16 6.28 11.42 -0.55
CA LEU A 16 4.92 10.90 -0.69
C LEU A 16 4.53 10.03 0.49
N THR A 17 5.41 9.09 0.86
CA THR A 17 5.18 8.18 1.99
C THR A 17 5.06 8.96 3.30
N ARG A 18 5.93 9.94 3.52
CA ARG A 18 5.92 10.74 4.74
C ARG A 18 4.63 11.54 4.89
N ASP A 19 4.17 12.16 3.80
CA ASP A 19 2.93 12.94 3.84
C ASP A 19 1.71 12.04 4.08
N LEU A 20 1.66 10.89 3.41
CA LEU A 20 0.58 9.93 3.62
C LEU A 20 0.59 9.38 5.04
N THR A 21 1.77 9.05 5.57
CA THR A 21 1.91 8.55 6.95
C THR A 21 1.32 9.54 7.94
N ALA A 22 1.62 10.83 7.77
CA ALA A 22 1.11 11.86 8.65
C ALA A 22 -0.43 11.97 8.58
N ARG A 23 -0.98 11.86 7.39
CA ARG A 23 -2.45 11.90 7.20
C ARG A 23 -3.14 10.68 7.79
N LEU A 24 -2.59 9.49 7.55
CA LEU A 24 -3.12 8.23 8.09
C LEU A 24 -3.10 8.23 9.62
N ALA A 25 -2.09 8.85 10.22
CA ALA A 25 -1.97 8.92 11.68
C ALA A 25 -3.17 9.63 12.32
N THR A 26 -3.82 10.55 11.62
CA THR A 26 -5.02 11.23 12.13
C THR A 26 -6.19 10.25 12.33
N GLN A 27 -6.15 9.11 11.66
CA GLN A 27 -7.14 8.05 11.79
C GLN A 27 -6.60 6.84 12.58
N GLY A 28 -5.40 6.97 13.15
CA GLY A 28 -4.79 5.89 13.92
C GLY A 28 -4.33 4.70 13.10
N VAL A 29 -4.10 4.90 11.81
CA VAL A 29 -3.67 3.82 10.91
C VAL A 29 -2.22 4.04 10.49
N SER A 30 -1.39 3.00 10.60
CA SER A 30 0.01 3.07 10.16
C SER A 30 0.10 2.88 8.65
N PHE A 31 1.19 3.36 8.07
CA PHE A 31 1.45 3.16 6.64
C PHE A 31 1.53 1.67 6.30
N GLY A 32 2.13 0.85 7.18
CA GLY A 32 2.21 -0.59 6.96
C GLY A 32 0.85 -1.25 6.86
N HIS A 33 -0.07 -0.88 7.75
CA HIS A 33 -1.43 -1.41 7.71
C HIS A 33 -2.18 -0.91 6.46
N TRP A 34 -2.00 0.35 6.10
CA TRP A 34 -2.56 0.92 4.88
C TRP A 34 -2.15 0.11 3.64
N ALA A 35 -0.87 -0.27 3.56
CA ALA A 35 -0.35 -1.01 2.41
C ALA A 35 -1.10 -2.34 2.18
N PHE A 36 -1.45 -3.04 3.26
CA PHE A 36 -2.21 -4.29 3.16
C PHE A 36 -3.69 -4.05 2.94
N LEU A 37 -4.26 -3.06 3.62
CA LEU A 37 -5.67 -2.71 3.44
C LEU A 37 -5.94 -2.33 1.98
N ARG A 38 -5.07 -1.52 1.39
CA ARG A 38 -5.19 -1.06 0.00
C ARG A 38 -5.30 -2.24 -0.96
N ILE A 39 -4.48 -3.25 -0.74
CA ILE A 39 -4.48 -4.45 -1.57
C ILE A 39 -5.79 -5.24 -1.38
N LEU A 40 -6.19 -5.43 -0.12
CA LEU A 40 -7.39 -6.21 0.20
C LEU A 40 -8.68 -5.54 -0.28
N TRP A 41 -8.74 -4.21 -0.30
CA TRP A 41 -9.91 -3.52 -0.84
C TRP A 41 -10.12 -3.79 -2.33
N GLU A 42 -9.03 -4.02 -3.08
CA GLU A 42 -9.11 -4.34 -4.50
C GLU A 42 -9.33 -5.83 -4.73
N SER A 43 -8.77 -6.68 -3.88
CA SER A 43 -8.83 -8.12 -4.05
C SER A 43 -8.80 -8.79 -2.68
N ASP A 44 -9.97 -8.96 -2.07
CA ASP A 44 -10.11 -9.60 -0.77
C ASP A 44 -9.80 -11.10 -0.85
N ASN A 45 -9.65 -11.74 0.29
CA ASN A 45 -9.45 -13.18 0.38
C ASN A 45 -8.15 -13.64 -0.29
N LEU A 46 -7.05 -12.96 0.03
CA LEU A 46 -5.72 -13.34 -0.43
C LEU A 46 -5.01 -14.15 0.65
N THR A 47 -4.07 -14.99 0.21
CA THR A 47 -3.21 -15.65 1.17
C THR A 47 -2.20 -14.66 1.74
N GLN A 48 -1.68 -14.97 2.92
CA GLN A 48 -0.64 -14.16 3.55
C GLN A 48 0.57 -14.02 2.63
N ARG A 49 0.93 -15.09 1.93
CA ARG A 49 2.03 -15.09 0.97
C ARG A 49 1.76 -14.13 -0.21
N GLU A 50 0.54 -14.18 -0.76
CA GLU A 50 0.17 -13.27 -1.86
C GLU A 50 0.24 -11.82 -1.42
N LEU A 51 -0.21 -11.53 -0.19
CA LEU A 51 -0.12 -10.18 0.36
C LEU A 51 1.32 -9.72 0.49
N SER A 52 2.21 -10.59 0.97
CA SER A 52 3.64 -10.28 1.07
C SER A 52 4.23 -9.93 -0.29
N GLU A 53 3.91 -10.73 -1.29
CA GLU A 53 4.40 -10.53 -2.65
C GLU A 53 3.90 -9.22 -3.24
N GLN A 54 2.61 -8.93 -3.10
CA GLN A 54 2.02 -7.71 -3.65
C GLN A 54 2.49 -6.45 -2.93
N ALA A 55 2.70 -6.54 -1.62
CA ALA A 55 3.21 -5.41 -0.84
C ALA A 55 4.71 -5.24 -0.96
N GLY A 56 5.42 -6.23 -1.48
CA GLY A 56 6.87 -6.17 -1.62
C GLY A 56 7.61 -6.22 -0.29
N VAL A 57 7.05 -6.94 0.70
CA VAL A 57 7.67 -7.09 2.02
C VAL A 57 7.88 -8.56 2.36
N MET A 58 8.74 -8.80 3.34
CA MET A 58 9.06 -10.15 3.80
C MET A 58 7.90 -10.74 4.59
N GLU A 59 7.69 -12.06 4.49
CA GLU A 59 6.59 -12.73 5.17
C GLU A 59 6.56 -12.51 6.69
N PRO A 60 7.69 -12.49 7.43
CA PRO A 60 7.63 -12.19 8.86
C PRO A 60 7.06 -10.80 9.16
N THR A 61 7.37 -9.80 8.34
CA THR A 61 6.82 -8.45 8.47
C THR A 61 5.32 -8.47 8.24
N THR A 62 4.87 -9.18 7.20
CA THR A 62 3.46 -9.35 6.90
C THR A 62 2.73 -10.03 8.06
N ALA A 63 3.28 -11.13 8.57
CA ALA A 63 2.67 -11.88 9.68
C ALA A 63 2.46 -11.00 10.91
N ALA A 64 3.47 -10.20 11.27
CA ALA A 64 3.39 -9.30 12.42
C ALA A 64 2.32 -8.23 12.22
N ALA A 65 2.28 -7.63 11.02
CA ALA A 65 1.28 -6.60 10.70
C ALA A 65 -0.13 -7.18 10.73
N LEU A 66 -0.32 -8.37 10.16
CA LEU A 66 -1.65 -8.99 10.12
C LEU A 66 -2.15 -9.37 11.50
N ARG A 67 -1.26 -9.81 12.40
CA ARG A 67 -1.65 -10.07 13.79
C ARG A 67 -2.20 -8.82 14.45
N ALA A 68 -1.51 -7.69 14.28
CA ALA A 68 -1.94 -6.41 14.82
C ALA A 68 -3.27 -5.97 14.20
N MET A 69 -3.43 -6.14 12.89
CA MET A 69 -4.66 -5.75 12.19
C MET A 69 -5.84 -6.62 12.61
N GLU A 70 -5.58 -7.89 12.90
CA GLU A 70 -6.62 -8.79 13.41
C GLU A 70 -7.08 -8.36 14.80
N GLU A 71 -6.14 -8.00 15.67
CA GLU A 71 -6.44 -7.48 17.00
C GLU A 71 -7.24 -6.19 16.95
N LEU A 72 -6.96 -5.34 15.96
CA LEU A 72 -7.69 -4.10 15.76
C LEU A 72 -9.09 -4.33 15.13
N GLY A 73 -9.34 -5.54 14.67
CA GLY A 73 -10.63 -5.89 14.09
C GLY A 73 -10.78 -5.52 12.62
N TYR A 74 -9.69 -5.30 11.91
CA TYR A 74 -9.74 -4.93 10.48
C TYR A 74 -9.80 -6.15 9.57
N ILE A 75 -9.24 -7.27 10.00
CA ILE A 75 -9.15 -8.50 9.21
C ILE A 75 -9.41 -9.72 10.07
N GLU A 76 -9.68 -10.83 9.39
CA GLU A 76 -9.69 -12.17 9.99
C GLU A 76 -8.75 -13.03 9.18
N ARG A 77 -8.04 -13.92 9.86
CA ARG A 77 -7.16 -14.91 9.22
C ARG A 77 -7.78 -16.28 9.39
N ARG A 78 -7.83 -17.05 8.32
CA ARG A 78 -8.45 -18.37 8.31
C ARG A 78 -7.56 -19.37 7.60
N GLN A 79 -7.56 -20.60 8.15
CA GLN A 79 -6.98 -21.76 7.47
C GLN A 79 -8.14 -22.67 7.10
N LEU A 80 -8.10 -23.23 5.89
CA LEU A 80 -9.10 -24.20 5.45
C LEU A 80 -8.69 -25.58 5.99
N PRO A 81 -9.66 -26.44 6.38
CA PRO A 81 -9.34 -27.78 6.89
C PRO A 81 -8.50 -28.63 5.93
N GLU A 82 -8.73 -28.48 4.63
CA GLU A 82 -8.03 -29.24 3.58
C GLU A 82 -6.72 -28.59 3.15
N ASN A 83 -6.43 -27.36 3.61
CA ASN A 83 -5.21 -26.67 3.22
C ASN A 83 -4.68 -25.81 4.35
N ARG A 84 -3.98 -26.46 5.29
CA ARG A 84 -3.45 -25.78 6.47
C ARG A 84 -2.16 -25.01 6.21
N LYS A 85 -1.57 -25.16 5.01
CA LYS A 85 -0.35 -24.45 4.66
C LYS A 85 -0.61 -22.98 4.36
N ASN A 86 -1.79 -22.65 3.89
CA ASN A 86 -2.14 -21.28 3.52
C ASN A 86 -3.01 -20.64 4.58
N VAL A 87 -2.65 -19.39 4.90
CA VAL A 87 -3.46 -18.54 5.77
C VAL A 87 -4.15 -17.53 4.85
N TYR A 88 -5.47 -17.57 4.82
CA TYR A 88 -6.27 -16.66 4.02
C TYR A 88 -6.68 -15.45 4.86
N VAL A 89 -6.63 -14.29 4.25
CA VAL A 89 -6.89 -13.02 4.92
C VAL A 89 -8.16 -12.40 4.33
N HIS A 90 -9.09 -12.04 5.20
CA HIS A 90 -10.37 -11.43 4.81
C HIS A 90 -10.56 -10.11 5.54
N LEU A 91 -11.12 -9.15 4.84
CA LEU A 91 -11.54 -7.90 5.48
C LEU A 91 -12.79 -8.15 6.33
N THR A 92 -12.82 -7.55 7.52
CA THR A 92 -14.04 -7.46 8.32
C THR A 92 -14.87 -6.29 7.80
N PRO A 93 -16.15 -6.15 8.23
CA PRO A 93 -16.90 -4.94 7.90
C PRO A 93 -16.20 -3.66 8.33
N ARG A 94 -15.50 -3.69 9.48
CA ARG A 94 -14.72 -2.55 9.97
C ARG A 94 -13.55 -2.23 9.03
N GLY A 95 -12.84 -3.27 8.57
CA GLY A 95 -11.75 -3.09 7.62
C GLY A 95 -12.23 -2.52 6.29
N ARG A 96 -13.39 -2.97 5.81
CA ARG A 96 -13.99 -2.45 4.59
C ARG A 96 -14.40 -0.99 4.75
N ALA A 97 -14.97 -0.64 5.90
CA ALA A 97 -15.44 0.72 6.16
C ALA A 97 -14.30 1.75 6.19
N LEU A 98 -13.08 1.32 6.51
CA LEU A 98 -11.93 2.21 6.54
C LEU A 98 -11.62 2.82 5.18
N ARG A 99 -11.99 2.15 4.08
CA ARG A 99 -11.70 2.64 2.73
C ARG A 99 -12.25 4.04 2.51
N ALA A 100 -13.48 4.30 2.95
CA ALA A 100 -14.12 5.60 2.78
C ALA A 100 -13.38 6.72 3.51
N LYS A 101 -12.67 6.39 4.59
CA LYS A 101 -11.92 7.37 5.38
C LYS A 101 -10.49 7.55 4.88
N LEU A 102 -9.84 6.47 4.46
CA LEU A 102 -8.41 6.48 4.15
C LEU A 102 -8.09 6.76 2.69
N GLU A 103 -8.90 6.25 1.77
CA GLU A 103 -8.66 6.45 0.34
C GLU A 103 -8.61 7.93 -0.06
N PRO A 104 -9.49 8.80 0.46
CA PRO A 104 -9.39 10.24 0.17
C PRO A 104 -8.06 10.86 0.61
N MET A 105 -7.42 10.30 1.64
CA MET A 105 -6.11 10.79 2.09
C MET A 105 -5.03 10.51 1.07
N ALA A 106 -5.04 9.31 0.47
CA ALA A 106 -4.10 8.97 -0.59
C ALA A 106 -4.33 9.84 -1.83
N VAL A 107 -5.58 10.09 -2.18
CA VAL A 107 -5.94 10.98 -3.28
C VAL A 107 -5.41 12.38 -3.02
N ALA A 108 -5.57 12.88 -1.79
CA ALA A 108 -5.11 14.22 -1.41
C ALA A 108 -3.58 14.36 -1.50
N VAL A 109 -2.84 13.33 -1.08
CA VAL A 109 -1.38 13.31 -1.19
C VAL A 109 -0.95 13.41 -2.65
N ASN A 110 -1.54 12.59 -3.50
CA ASN A 110 -1.19 12.57 -4.93
C ASN A 110 -1.51 13.90 -5.60
N LYS A 111 -2.64 14.50 -5.24
CA LYS A 111 -3.04 15.80 -5.76
C LYS A 111 -2.09 16.91 -5.33
N ALA A 112 -1.73 16.94 -4.05
CA ALA A 112 -0.79 17.92 -3.52
C ALA A 112 0.61 17.75 -4.15
N ALA A 113 1.01 16.52 -4.38
CA ALA A 113 2.34 16.19 -4.91
C ALA A 113 2.58 16.79 -6.30
N VAL A 114 1.53 16.86 -7.11
CA VAL A 114 1.68 17.34 -8.50
C VAL A 114 1.13 18.76 -8.70
N ARG A 115 0.99 19.49 -7.60
CA ARG A 115 0.53 20.87 -7.66
C ARG A 115 1.48 21.69 -8.53
N GLY A 116 0.93 22.42 -9.49
CA GLY A 116 1.74 23.22 -10.41
C GLY A 116 2.18 22.52 -11.67
N ALA A 117 1.94 21.21 -11.79
CA ALA A 117 2.25 20.46 -13.00
C ALA A 117 1.00 20.34 -13.87
N ASP A 118 1.20 20.36 -15.19
CA ASP A 118 0.12 20.14 -16.13
C ASP A 118 -0.29 18.66 -16.15
N PRO A 119 -1.57 18.36 -16.44
CA PRO A 119 -2.01 16.97 -16.56
C PRO A 119 -1.19 16.14 -17.55
N ALA A 120 -0.72 16.77 -18.65
CA ALA A 120 0.11 16.12 -19.65
C ALA A 120 1.49 15.75 -19.08
N GLU A 121 2.05 16.59 -18.23
CA GLU A 121 3.33 16.32 -17.55
C GLU A 121 3.19 15.16 -16.56
N VAL A 122 2.10 15.15 -15.82
CA VAL A 122 1.83 14.08 -14.86
C VAL A 122 1.67 12.74 -15.58
N ALA A 123 0.92 12.73 -16.70
CA ALA A 123 0.75 11.54 -17.51
C ALA A 123 2.07 11.03 -18.07
N ALA A 124 2.93 11.95 -18.53
CA ALA A 124 4.26 11.60 -19.06
C ALA A 124 5.16 11.02 -17.96
N CYS A 125 5.14 11.65 -16.78
CA CYS A 125 5.88 11.16 -15.62
C CYS A 125 5.45 9.75 -15.25
N ARG A 126 4.15 9.51 -15.16
CA ARG A 126 3.60 8.18 -14.84
C ARG A 126 4.05 7.15 -15.86
N ARG A 127 4.00 7.50 -17.15
CA ARG A 127 4.43 6.59 -18.22
C ARG A 127 5.90 6.22 -18.09
N VAL A 128 6.75 7.19 -17.78
CA VAL A 128 8.20 6.96 -17.61
C VAL A 128 8.44 6.06 -16.41
N LEU A 129 7.78 6.32 -15.28
CA LEU A 129 7.94 5.50 -14.07
C LEU A 129 7.50 4.06 -14.31
N LEU A 130 6.37 3.85 -14.99
CA LEU A 130 5.92 2.51 -15.35
C LEU A 130 6.90 1.83 -16.28
N GLY A 131 7.51 2.59 -17.19
CA GLY A 131 8.55 2.09 -18.09
C GLY A 131 9.78 1.62 -17.33
N ILE A 132 10.17 2.33 -16.26
CA ILE A 132 11.30 1.94 -15.41
C ILE A 132 11.03 0.56 -14.80
N LEU A 133 9.82 0.35 -14.27
CA LEU A 133 9.46 -0.91 -13.67
C LEU A 133 9.55 -2.05 -14.68
N GLU A 134 9.09 -1.82 -15.91
CA GLU A 134 9.12 -2.84 -16.96
C GLU A 134 10.54 -3.12 -17.42
N ASN A 135 11.36 -2.06 -17.61
CA ASN A 135 12.73 -2.21 -18.08
C ASN A 135 13.65 -2.94 -17.10
N LEU A 136 13.40 -2.75 -15.80
CA LEU A 136 14.26 -3.32 -14.75
C LEU A 136 13.68 -4.58 -14.10
N LYS A 137 12.63 -5.10 -14.66
CA LYS A 137 11.99 -6.31 -14.21
C LYS A 137 12.94 -7.49 -14.33
N ALA A 138 13.10 -8.25 -13.24
CA ALA A 138 13.98 -9.42 -13.22
C ALA A 138 13.32 -10.65 -13.84
#